data_75e9a0adf91cf36ef27429017e63aa92
#
_entry.id   75e9a0adf91cf36ef27429017e63aa92
#
_cell.length_a   1.000
_cell.length_b   1.000
_cell.length_c   1.000
_cell.angle_alpha   90.00
_cell.angle_beta   90.00
_cell.angle_gamma   90.00
#
_symmetry.space_group_name_H-M   'P 1'
#
loop_
_entity.id
_entity.type
_entity.pdbx_description
1 polymer ?
#
loop_
_entity_poly.entity_id
_entity_poly.type
_entity_poly.pdbx_seq_one_letter_code
_entity_poly.pdbx_strand_id
1 'polypeptide(L)'
;ARLKAQNIPVVVLFLSGRPMFTGKLINQADAFVAAWLPGTQGRGVADVLVAGANGKPLRDFTGRLPFSWPADARSPIDAPLFPLGYGLDYTQSSKLAPVNEDPRVDMSSLTIATQYFVRGKVPAPWNLQMDGSISARAVDMSAQEDARQFTWNADGAFVVNGPAVDLSKPLKEDWSLLIDWRIDQPATGSVMLSFGGAALDINSTMRALPTGTPTQTRIPLRCFAAAGAKLDAVGSPIRMQAAKGLVATIRNIHIETTKKGASCPGKTR
;
A
#
# COMPACT_ATOMS: atom_id res chain seq x y z
N ALA A 1 -3.59 -14.83 12.99
CA ALA A 1 -4.86 -15.55 12.84
C ALA A 1 -4.66 -16.99 12.36
N ARG A 2 -4.08 -17.25 11.15
CA ARG A 2 -3.98 -18.60 10.57
C ARG A 2 -3.19 -19.60 11.45
N LEU A 3 -2.07 -19.20 12.05
CA LEU A 3 -1.27 -20.05 12.93
C LEU A 3 -2.01 -20.36 14.24
N LYS A 4 -2.65 -19.37 14.84
CA LYS A 4 -3.45 -19.58 16.07
C LYS A 4 -4.65 -20.50 15.82
N ALA A 5 -5.27 -20.46 14.66
CA ALA A 5 -6.34 -21.40 14.30
C ALA A 5 -5.85 -22.88 14.21
N GLN A 6 -4.55 -23.09 14.09
CA GLN A 6 -3.89 -24.39 14.11
C GLN A 6 -3.28 -24.73 15.48
N ASN A 7 -3.59 -23.96 16.53
CA ASN A 7 -3.01 -24.08 17.88
C ASN A 7 -1.48 -23.96 17.91
N ILE A 8 -0.89 -23.22 16.96
CA ILE A 8 0.54 -22.94 16.94
C ILE A 8 0.80 -21.68 17.76
N PRO A 9 1.64 -21.72 18.81
CA PRO A 9 2.02 -20.53 19.56
C PRO A 9 2.68 -19.47 18.67
N VAL A 10 2.31 -18.20 18.84
CA VAL A 10 2.77 -17.09 18.03
C VAL A 10 3.48 -16.07 18.89
N VAL A 11 4.78 -15.88 18.63
CA VAL A 11 5.56 -14.76 19.17
C VAL A 11 5.69 -13.69 18.11
N VAL A 12 5.25 -12.47 18.40
CA VAL A 12 5.44 -11.32 17.52
C VAL A 12 6.69 -10.57 17.95
N LEU A 13 7.68 -10.54 17.08
CA LEU A 13 8.85 -9.68 17.20
C LEU A 13 8.60 -8.39 16.42
N PHE A 14 8.42 -7.28 17.13
CA PHE A 14 8.06 -6.01 16.54
C PHE A 14 9.28 -5.09 16.42
N LEU A 15 9.68 -4.83 15.17
CA LEU A 15 10.79 -3.94 14.83
C LEU A 15 10.23 -2.56 14.48
N SER A 16 10.59 -1.55 15.27
CA SER A 16 10.19 -0.17 15.00
C SER A 16 11.10 0.84 15.68
N GLY A 17 11.22 2.04 15.13
CA GLY A 17 12.00 3.13 15.75
C GLY A 17 11.25 3.90 16.85
N ARG A 18 9.98 3.55 17.12
CA ARG A 18 9.12 4.22 18.13
C ARG A 18 7.97 3.31 18.56
N PRO A 19 7.34 3.55 19.73
CA PRO A 19 6.06 2.92 20.07
C PRO A 19 4.99 3.24 19.01
N MET A 20 4.18 2.26 18.67
CA MET A 20 3.11 2.39 17.69
C MET A 20 1.85 1.68 18.19
N PHE A 21 0.69 2.09 17.70
CA PHE A 21 -0.55 1.37 17.97
C PHE A 21 -0.50 -0.03 17.35
N THR A 22 -0.58 -1.06 18.17
CA THR A 22 -0.39 -2.47 17.79
C THR A 22 -1.45 -3.40 18.39
N GLY A 23 -2.62 -2.89 18.78
CA GLY A 23 -3.66 -3.67 19.44
C GLY A 23 -3.96 -4.99 18.77
N LYS A 24 -4.19 -4.97 17.45
CA LYS A 24 -4.46 -6.19 16.67
C LYS A 24 -3.32 -7.21 16.70
N LEU A 25 -2.06 -6.76 16.68
CA LEU A 25 -0.90 -7.66 16.72
C LEU A 25 -0.77 -8.29 18.10
N ILE A 26 -0.98 -7.52 19.16
CA ILE A 26 -0.95 -7.99 20.56
C ILE A 26 -2.03 -9.05 20.78
N ASN A 27 -3.27 -8.81 20.35
CA ASN A 27 -4.37 -9.76 20.49
C ASN A 27 -4.16 -11.08 19.71
N GLN A 28 -3.38 -11.03 18.64
CA GLN A 28 -3.07 -12.21 17.82
C GLN A 28 -1.82 -12.95 18.26
N ALA A 29 -1.07 -12.43 19.24
CA ALA A 29 0.15 -13.03 19.74
C ALA A 29 -0.08 -13.80 21.07
N ASP A 30 0.74 -14.79 21.34
CA ASP A 30 0.90 -15.39 22.65
C ASP A 30 2.00 -14.68 23.45
N ALA A 31 2.95 -14.04 22.73
CA ALA A 31 3.90 -13.10 23.30
C ALA A 31 4.20 -11.98 22.29
N PHE A 32 4.41 -10.77 22.79
CA PHE A 32 4.74 -9.60 21.97
C PHE A 32 6.02 -8.95 22.50
N VAL A 33 7.03 -8.83 21.62
CA VAL A 33 8.36 -8.34 21.96
C VAL A 33 8.68 -7.10 21.13
N ALA A 34 8.84 -5.95 21.77
CA ALA A 34 9.34 -4.74 21.15
C ALA A 34 10.88 -4.78 21.09
N ALA A 35 11.43 -5.05 19.92
CA ALA A 35 12.87 -5.19 19.72
C ALA A 35 13.55 -3.93 19.19
N TRP A 36 12.80 -2.86 18.97
CA TRP A 36 13.27 -1.58 18.42
C TRP A 36 14.00 -1.77 17.09
N LEU A 37 15.18 -1.21 16.92
CA LEU A 37 16.00 -1.29 15.71
C LEU A 37 17.35 -1.95 16.06
N PRO A 38 17.42 -3.30 16.14
CA PRO A 38 18.62 -4.01 16.58
C PRO A 38 19.80 -3.90 15.58
N GLY A 39 19.57 -3.45 14.34
CA GLY A 39 20.60 -3.32 13.32
C GLY A 39 21.31 -4.66 13.07
N THR A 40 22.65 -4.66 13.20
CA THR A 40 23.49 -5.85 13.05
C THR A 40 23.47 -6.78 14.28
N GLN A 41 22.79 -6.39 15.38
CA GLN A 41 22.76 -7.14 16.64
C GLN A 41 21.60 -8.12 16.74
N GLY A 42 21.13 -8.66 15.63
CA GLY A 42 20.06 -9.66 15.59
C GLY A 42 20.31 -10.90 16.45
N ARG A 43 21.60 -11.24 16.71
CA ARG A 43 21.97 -12.31 17.65
C ARG A 43 21.41 -12.05 19.05
N GLY A 44 21.44 -10.82 19.55
CA GLY A 44 20.89 -10.49 20.87
C GLY A 44 19.40 -10.77 20.99
N VAL A 45 18.64 -10.63 19.89
CA VAL A 45 17.23 -11.02 19.83
C VAL A 45 17.08 -12.55 19.95
N ALA A 46 17.93 -13.33 19.27
CA ALA A 46 17.92 -14.79 19.37
C ALA A 46 18.29 -15.25 20.79
N ASP A 47 19.25 -14.62 21.44
CA ASP A 47 19.73 -14.96 22.78
C ASP A 47 18.64 -14.88 23.86
N VAL A 48 17.61 -14.01 23.65
CA VAL A 48 16.47 -13.88 24.57
C VAL A 48 15.23 -14.66 24.14
N LEU A 49 15.13 -15.13 22.90
CA LEU A 49 13.93 -15.78 22.37
C LEU A 49 14.09 -17.29 22.13
N VAL A 50 15.31 -17.73 21.82
CA VAL A 50 15.57 -19.11 21.41
C VAL A 50 16.21 -19.86 22.57
N ALA A 51 15.63 -21.04 22.91
CA ALA A 51 16.18 -21.91 23.92
C ALA A 51 17.49 -22.54 23.44
N GLY A 52 18.51 -22.51 24.29
CA GLY A 52 19.75 -23.24 24.11
C GLY A 52 19.59 -24.75 24.39
N ALA A 53 20.72 -25.47 24.39
CA ALA A 53 20.75 -26.93 24.64
C ALA A 53 20.17 -27.34 26.01
N ASN A 54 20.15 -26.44 26.98
CA ASN A 54 19.57 -26.62 28.31
C ASN A 54 18.05 -26.36 28.38
N GLY A 55 17.41 -26.10 27.24
CA GLY A 55 15.98 -25.75 27.15
C GLY A 55 15.61 -24.37 27.65
N LYS A 56 16.59 -23.51 27.96
CA LYS A 56 16.37 -22.14 28.43
C LYS A 56 17.01 -21.13 27.47
N PRO A 57 16.45 -19.92 27.32
CA PRO A 57 17.12 -18.82 26.63
C PRO A 57 18.47 -18.49 27.26
N LEU A 58 19.40 -18.00 26.46
CA LEU A 58 20.73 -17.61 26.93
C LEU A 58 20.70 -16.39 27.85
N ARG A 59 19.75 -15.52 27.62
CA ARG A 59 19.54 -14.26 28.37
C ARG A 59 18.08 -14.09 28.71
N ASP A 60 17.80 -13.37 29.79
CA ASP A 60 16.48 -12.90 30.17
C ASP A 60 16.20 -11.50 29.60
N PHE A 61 14.93 -11.11 29.62
CA PHE A 61 14.51 -9.76 29.26
C PHE A 61 14.80 -8.79 30.42
N THR A 62 15.66 -7.83 30.18
CA THR A 62 15.99 -6.75 31.14
C THR A 62 15.48 -5.39 30.68
N GLY A 63 15.10 -5.30 29.40
CA GLY A 63 14.63 -4.07 28.79
C GLY A 63 13.31 -3.56 29.39
N ARG A 64 13.19 -2.25 29.53
CA ARG A 64 11.97 -1.56 29.96
C ARG A 64 11.62 -0.52 28.91
N LEU A 65 10.33 -0.24 28.73
CA LEU A 65 9.88 0.74 27.77
C LEU A 65 10.47 2.13 28.06
N PRO A 66 11.24 2.72 27.13
CA PRO A 66 11.77 4.08 27.28
C PRO A 66 10.71 5.16 27.00
N PHE A 67 9.53 4.76 26.52
CA PHE A 67 8.37 5.61 26.26
C PHE A 67 7.10 4.85 26.59
N SER A 68 6.02 5.54 26.90
CA SER A 68 4.71 4.92 27.05
C SER A 68 4.24 4.32 25.71
N TRP A 69 3.65 3.10 25.77
CA TRP A 69 3.09 2.44 24.59
C TRP A 69 1.66 2.89 24.36
N PRO A 70 1.26 3.34 23.16
CA PRO A 70 -0.05 3.92 22.92
C PRO A 70 -1.16 2.87 22.93
N ALA A 71 -2.32 3.21 23.53
CA ALA A 71 -3.54 2.41 23.48
C ALA A 71 -4.33 2.60 22.18
N ASP A 72 -4.11 3.72 21.48
CA ASP A 72 -4.69 4.04 20.18
C ASP A 72 -3.69 4.84 19.31
N ALA A 73 -4.07 5.24 18.10
CA ALA A 73 -3.18 5.91 17.15
C ALA A 73 -3.19 7.44 17.25
N ARG A 74 -3.92 8.02 18.22
CA ARG A 74 -3.96 9.48 18.42
C ARG A 74 -2.66 9.98 19.05
N SER A 75 -2.35 11.24 18.82
CA SER A 75 -1.23 11.96 19.46
C SER A 75 -1.80 13.26 20.06
N PRO A 76 -1.43 13.65 21.31
CA PRO A 76 -0.54 12.95 22.23
C PRO A 76 -1.15 11.68 22.85
N ILE A 77 -0.33 10.90 23.56
CA ILE A 77 -0.76 9.68 24.25
C ILE A 77 -1.38 10.08 25.60
N ASP A 78 -2.71 10.18 25.66
CA ASP A 78 -3.42 10.58 26.89
C ASP A 78 -3.54 9.42 27.89
N ALA A 79 -3.77 8.19 27.38
CA ALA A 79 -3.85 6.99 28.19
C ALA A 79 -3.02 5.88 27.54
N PRO A 80 -1.86 5.53 28.10
CA PRO A 80 -1.01 4.50 27.52
C PRO A 80 -1.57 3.09 27.76
N LEU A 81 -1.37 2.18 26.81
CA LEU A 81 -1.60 0.76 26.98
C LEU A 81 -0.60 0.17 28.00
N PHE A 82 0.66 0.55 27.84
CA PHE A 82 1.70 0.24 28.81
C PHE A 82 2.44 1.51 29.18
N PRO A 83 2.69 1.75 30.48
CA PRO A 83 3.39 2.98 30.93
C PRO A 83 4.88 2.94 30.62
N LEU A 84 5.54 4.10 30.72
CA LEU A 84 6.99 4.22 30.79
C LEU A 84 7.55 3.25 31.85
N GLY A 85 8.64 2.56 31.54
CA GLY A 85 9.27 1.59 32.44
C GLY A 85 8.62 0.21 32.47
N TYR A 86 7.51 -0.02 31.76
CA TYR A 86 6.90 -1.33 31.66
C TYR A 86 7.82 -2.33 30.93
N GLY A 87 7.80 -3.56 31.37
CA GLY A 87 8.49 -4.69 30.73
C GLY A 87 8.37 -5.93 31.60
N LEU A 88 8.29 -7.08 30.98
CA LEU A 88 8.24 -8.40 31.63
C LEU A 88 9.58 -9.11 31.45
N ASP A 89 9.82 -10.11 32.26
CA ASP A 89 10.91 -11.06 32.17
C ASP A 89 10.39 -12.48 32.32
N TYR A 90 11.24 -13.49 32.25
CA TYR A 90 10.81 -14.91 32.33
C TYR A 90 10.33 -15.36 33.71
N THR A 91 10.54 -14.56 34.74
CA THR A 91 10.03 -14.83 36.11
C THR A 91 8.61 -14.35 36.31
N GLN A 92 8.11 -13.51 35.41
CA GLN A 92 6.78 -12.88 35.51
C GLN A 92 5.85 -13.46 34.44
N SER A 93 4.68 -13.89 34.85
CA SER A 93 3.60 -14.23 33.92
C SER A 93 2.48 -13.19 34.01
N SER A 94 2.05 -12.69 32.86
CA SER A 94 0.92 -11.78 32.80
C SER A 94 -0.06 -12.29 31.74
N LYS A 95 -1.33 -12.42 32.12
CA LYS A 95 -2.43 -12.62 31.18
C LYS A 95 -3.01 -11.25 30.86
N LEU A 96 -2.64 -10.71 29.71
CA LEU A 96 -3.23 -9.48 29.21
C LEU A 96 -4.65 -9.77 28.68
N ALA A 97 -5.63 -9.01 29.17
CA ALA A 97 -6.97 -9.03 28.57
C ALA A 97 -6.90 -8.51 27.11
N PRO A 98 -7.84 -8.91 26.24
CA PRO A 98 -7.89 -8.37 24.88
C PRO A 98 -7.88 -6.84 24.90
N VAL A 99 -6.96 -6.26 24.14
CA VAL A 99 -6.79 -4.81 24.03
C VAL A 99 -7.66 -4.25 22.91
N ASN A 100 -7.96 -2.95 22.99
CA ASN A 100 -8.73 -2.27 21.95
C ASN A 100 -7.98 -2.30 20.60
N GLU A 101 -8.69 -2.62 19.52
CA GLU A 101 -8.17 -2.64 18.15
C GLU A 101 -8.59 -1.41 17.33
N ASP A 102 -9.42 -0.53 17.90
CA ASP A 102 -9.82 0.71 17.24
C ASP A 102 -8.69 1.76 17.37
N PRO A 103 -8.12 2.23 16.26
CA PRO A 103 -7.08 3.25 16.29
C PRO A 103 -7.57 4.62 16.75
N ARG A 104 -8.90 4.85 16.85
CA ARG A 104 -9.54 6.12 17.22
C ARG A 104 -9.11 7.33 16.39
N VAL A 105 -8.67 7.08 15.17
CA VAL A 105 -8.38 8.11 14.16
C VAL A 105 -9.23 7.84 12.93
N ASP A 106 -9.59 8.91 12.23
CA ASP A 106 -10.29 8.76 10.95
C ASP A 106 -9.33 8.13 9.94
N MET A 107 -9.56 6.85 9.65
CA MET A 107 -8.81 6.09 8.66
C MET A 107 -9.31 6.34 7.23
N SER A 108 -10.40 7.07 7.05
CA SER A 108 -11.00 7.31 5.74
C SER A 108 -10.07 8.13 4.84
N SER A 109 -9.27 9.03 5.41
CA SER A 109 -8.26 9.81 4.69
C SER A 109 -6.96 9.04 4.41
N LEU A 110 -6.69 7.98 5.18
CA LEU A 110 -5.56 7.06 4.96
C LEU A 110 -5.95 5.91 4.03
N THR A 111 -7.12 5.99 3.44
CA THR A 111 -7.72 4.88 2.74
C THR A 111 -6.91 4.57 1.49
N ILE A 112 -6.30 3.44 1.51
CA ILE A 112 -5.85 2.56 0.42
C ILE A 112 -6.76 2.64 -0.83
N ALA A 113 -8.01 3.06 -0.66
CA ALA A 113 -8.98 3.35 -1.71
C ALA A 113 -8.52 4.38 -2.76
N THR A 114 -7.55 5.22 -2.43
CA THR A 114 -7.00 6.23 -3.34
C THR A 114 -5.69 5.80 -4.00
N GLN A 115 -5.09 4.69 -3.59
CA GLN A 115 -3.83 4.18 -4.11
C GLN A 115 -4.04 2.84 -4.82
N TYR A 116 -3.73 2.78 -6.10
CA TYR A 116 -3.95 1.61 -6.97
C TYR A 116 -2.65 0.92 -7.37
N PHE A 117 -1.55 1.66 -7.45
CA PHE A 117 -0.18 1.16 -7.52
C PHE A 117 0.72 1.95 -6.58
N VAL A 118 1.57 1.23 -5.86
CA VAL A 118 2.60 1.80 -4.99
C VAL A 118 3.89 1.04 -5.25
N ARG A 119 4.89 1.73 -5.79
CA ARG A 119 6.18 1.14 -6.16
C ARG A 119 6.02 -0.14 -6.99
N GLY A 120 5.21 -0.07 -8.06
CA GLY A 120 4.97 -1.17 -8.99
C GLY A 120 4.12 -2.33 -8.43
N LYS A 121 3.62 -2.26 -7.20
CA LYS A 121 2.77 -3.26 -6.56
C LYS A 121 1.36 -2.73 -6.40
N VAL A 122 0.38 -3.61 -6.53
CA VAL A 122 -1.03 -3.29 -6.23
C VAL A 122 -1.27 -3.58 -4.76
N PRO A 123 -1.57 -2.56 -3.92
CA PRO A 123 -1.79 -2.75 -2.49
C PRO A 123 -3.16 -3.38 -2.24
N ALA A 124 -3.28 -4.18 -1.16
CA ALA A 124 -4.59 -4.64 -0.71
C ALA A 124 -5.48 -3.43 -0.34
N PRO A 125 -6.80 -3.46 -0.57
CA PRO A 125 -7.60 -4.63 -0.97
C PRO A 125 -7.67 -4.87 -2.48
N TRP A 126 -6.91 -4.13 -3.28
CA TRP A 126 -6.93 -4.23 -4.73
C TRP A 126 -6.17 -5.46 -5.23
N ASN A 127 -6.58 -5.96 -6.40
CA ASN A 127 -5.96 -7.08 -7.10
C ASN A 127 -5.71 -6.70 -8.56
N LEU A 128 -4.56 -7.11 -9.09
CA LEU A 128 -4.21 -6.94 -10.49
C LEU A 128 -4.62 -8.18 -11.27
N GLN A 129 -5.39 -7.99 -12.32
CA GLN A 129 -5.69 -9.01 -13.32
C GLN A 129 -5.13 -8.56 -14.67
N MET A 130 -4.56 -9.48 -15.41
CA MET A 130 -4.04 -9.27 -16.76
C MET A 130 -4.61 -10.37 -17.67
N ASP A 131 -4.96 -10.03 -18.89
CA ASP A 131 -5.21 -11.05 -19.90
C ASP A 131 -3.88 -11.65 -20.38
N GLY A 132 -3.94 -12.84 -21.03
CA GLY A 132 -2.75 -13.58 -21.44
C GLY A 132 -1.89 -12.90 -22.50
N SER A 133 -2.31 -11.74 -23.02
CA SER A 133 -1.58 -10.94 -24.01
C SER A 133 -0.55 -9.98 -23.39
N ILE A 134 -0.60 -9.80 -22.05
CA ILE A 134 0.27 -8.88 -21.34
C ILE A 134 1.22 -9.67 -20.45
N SER A 135 2.51 -9.35 -20.53
CA SER A 135 3.52 -9.77 -19.56
C SER A 135 3.93 -8.62 -18.66
N ALA A 136 4.29 -8.94 -17.39
CA ALA A 136 4.72 -7.94 -16.43
C ALA A 136 5.94 -8.44 -15.64
N ARG A 137 6.88 -7.54 -15.37
CA ARG A 137 8.07 -7.81 -14.55
C ARG A 137 8.40 -6.64 -13.64
N ALA A 138 9.03 -6.90 -12.50
CA ALA A 138 9.60 -5.85 -11.65
C ALA A 138 10.82 -5.24 -12.33
N VAL A 139 10.98 -3.93 -12.22
CA VAL A 139 12.11 -3.17 -12.80
C VAL A 139 12.44 -1.97 -11.93
N ASP A 140 13.64 -1.46 -12.09
CA ASP A 140 14.08 -0.22 -11.48
C ASP A 140 13.60 0.99 -12.30
N MET A 141 13.10 2.00 -11.63
CA MET A 141 12.75 3.29 -12.25
C MET A 141 13.46 4.45 -11.56
N SER A 142 13.46 4.47 -10.23
CA SER A 142 14.19 5.44 -9.39
C SER A 142 14.94 4.77 -8.24
N ALA A 143 14.53 3.56 -7.85
CA ALA A 143 15.15 2.72 -6.84
C ALA A 143 14.97 1.26 -7.23
N GLN A 144 15.63 0.35 -6.50
CA GLN A 144 15.58 -1.08 -6.77
C GLN A 144 14.13 -1.60 -6.75
N GLU A 145 13.71 -2.20 -7.86
CA GLU A 145 12.40 -2.83 -8.08
C GLU A 145 11.21 -1.96 -7.64
N ASP A 146 11.32 -0.64 -7.85
CA ASP A 146 10.28 0.32 -7.44
C ASP A 146 9.20 0.54 -8.50
N ALA A 147 9.22 -0.22 -9.60
CA ALA A 147 8.24 -0.12 -10.68
C ALA A 147 7.94 -1.49 -11.31
N ARG A 148 6.85 -1.55 -12.06
CA ARG A 148 6.47 -2.71 -12.86
C ARG A 148 6.37 -2.33 -14.32
N GLN A 149 7.11 -3.03 -15.17
CA GLN A 149 7.04 -2.89 -16.62
C GLN A 149 5.99 -3.85 -17.16
N PHE A 150 5.08 -3.33 -17.97
CA PHE A 150 4.06 -4.06 -18.70
C PHE A 150 4.40 -4.04 -20.19
N THR A 151 4.29 -5.19 -20.84
CA THR A 151 4.51 -5.37 -22.29
C THR A 151 3.27 -5.96 -22.91
N TRP A 152 2.66 -5.27 -23.87
CA TRP A 152 1.53 -5.76 -24.64
C TRP A 152 2.05 -6.57 -25.84
N ASN A 153 2.02 -7.92 -25.72
CA ASN A 153 2.44 -8.86 -26.76
C ASN A 153 1.36 -9.01 -27.86
N ALA A 154 0.11 -8.74 -27.52
CA ALA A 154 -1.03 -8.56 -28.40
C ALA A 154 -1.96 -7.49 -27.80
N ASP A 155 -3.07 -7.19 -28.48
CA ASP A 155 -4.11 -6.29 -27.94
C ASP A 155 -4.69 -6.89 -26.68
N GLY A 156 -4.78 -6.10 -25.61
CA GLY A 156 -5.23 -6.59 -24.31
C GLY A 156 -5.33 -5.53 -23.24
N ALA A 157 -5.71 -5.95 -22.05
CA ALA A 157 -5.88 -5.04 -20.91
C ALA A 157 -5.38 -5.63 -19.60
N PHE A 158 -4.83 -4.79 -18.73
CA PHE A 158 -4.81 -5.09 -17.32
C PHE A 158 -5.91 -4.32 -16.57
N VAL A 159 -6.36 -4.88 -15.45
CA VAL A 159 -7.42 -4.32 -14.62
C VAL A 159 -7.00 -4.40 -13.15
N VAL A 160 -7.21 -3.32 -12.42
CA VAL A 160 -7.15 -3.32 -10.95
C VAL A 160 -8.58 -3.42 -10.44
N ASN A 161 -8.88 -4.46 -9.69
CA ASN A 161 -10.20 -4.75 -9.13
C ASN A 161 -10.15 -4.84 -7.61
N GLY A 162 -11.27 -4.54 -6.96
CA GLY A 162 -11.40 -4.66 -5.51
C GLY A 162 -12.82 -4.38 -5.02
N PRO A 163 -12.98 -4.15 -3.71
CA PRO A 163 -14.27 -3.76 -3.17
C PRO A 163 -14.71 -2.41 -3.73
N ALA A 164 -16.02 -2.22 -3.89
CA ALA A 164 -16.56 -0.96 -4.35
C ALA A 164 -16.29 0.17 -3.34
N VAL A 165 -15.82 1.31 -3.84
CA VAL A 165 -15.47 2.50 -3.06
C VAL A 165 -16.22 3.70 -3.58
N ASP A 166 -16.79 4.50 -2.67
CA ASP A 166 -17.40 5.78 -3.01
C ASP A 166 -16.34 6.89 -3.14
N LEU A 167 -16.21 7.43 -4.36
CA LEU A 167 -15.32 8.52 -4.71
C LEU A 167 -16.08 9.81 -5.06
N SER A 168 -17.33 9.95 -4.61
CA SER A 168 -18.15 11.15 -4.85
C SER A 168 -17.55 12.40 -4.21
N LYS A 169 -16.92 12.27 -3.03
CA LYS A 169 -16.24 13.38 -2.35
C LYS A 169 -14.99 13.83 -3.12
N PRO A 170 -14.04 12.97 -3.51
CA PRO A 170 -12.93 13.31 -4.38
C PRO A 170 -13.37 14.00 -5.69
N LEU A 171 -14.49 13.60 -6.30
CA LEU A 171 -15.01 14.25 -7.48
C LEU A 171 -15.44 15.70 -7.20
N LYS A 172 -16.18 15.94 -6.11
CA LYS A 172 -16.64 17.28 -5.70
C LYS A 172 -15.48 18.21 -5.32
N GLU A 173 -14.41 17.66 -4.76
CA GLU A 173 -13.21 18.39 -4.35
C GLU A 173 -12.19 18.56 -5.48
N ASP A 174 -12.55 18.24 -6.72
CA ASP A 174 -11.72 18.34 -7.93
C ASP A 174 -10.38 17.58 -7.79
N TRP A 175 -10.46 16.28 -7.63
CA TRP A 175 -9.30 15.39 -7.61
C TRP A 175 -8.94 14.89 -9.00
N SER A 176 -7.69 14.46 -9.16
CA SER A 176 -7.14 13.89 -10.39
C SER A 176 -6.57 12.49 -10.15
N LEU A 177 -6.70 11.62 -11.13
CA LEU A 177 -5.90 10.42 -11.26
C LEU A 177 -4.48 10.80 -11.67
N LEU A 178 -3.50 10.44 -10.85
CA LEU A 178 -2.09 10.60 -11.15
C LEU A 178 -1.51 9.24 -11.53
N ILE A 179 -0.79 9.20 -12.65
CA ILE A 179 0.00 8.06 -13.10
C ILE A 179 1.46 8.49 -13.18
N ASP A 180 2.31 7.82 -12.42
CA ASP A 180 3.75 8.00 -12.41
C ASP A 180 4.36 6.84 -13.17
N TRP A 181 4.82 7.10 -14.37
CA TRP A 181 5.19 6.09 -15.34
C TRP A 181 6.33 6.53 -16.27
N ARG A 182 6.83 5.59 -17.03
CA ARG A 182 7.75 5.79 -18.15
C ARG A 182 7.24 4.99 -19.34
N ILE A 183 7.14 5.63 -20.48
CA ILE A 183 6.81 4.95 -21.74
C ILE A 183 8.12 4.48 -22.35
N ASP A 184 8.35 3.17 -22.33
CA ASP A 184 9.57 2.56 -22.87
C ASP A 184 9.45 2.33 -24.37
N GLN A 185 8.22 2.00 -24.84
CA GLN A 185 7.87 1.90 -26.26
C GLN A 185 6.41 2.36 -26.44
N PRO A 186 6.14 3.33 -27.31
CA PRO A 186 4.77 3.80 -27.56
C PRO A 186 3.95 2.75 -28.30
N ALA A 187 2.65 2.74 -28.08
CA ALA A 187 1.71 1.89 -28.81
C ALA A 187 1.60 2.30 -30.26
N THR A 188 1.42 1.31 -31.15
CA THR A 188 1.13 1.54 -32.57
C THR A 188 -0.34 1.86 -32.80
N GLY A 189 -1.24 1.48 -31.90
CA GLY A 189 -2.69 1.64 -31.97
C GLY A 189 -3.26 2.45 -30.79
N SER A 190 -4.52 2.20 -30.48
CA SER A 190 -5.24 2.93 -29.43
C SER A 190 -4.77 2.53 -28.03
N VAL A 191 -4.81 3.50 -27.12
CA VAL A 191 -4.63 3.27 -25.68
C VAL A 191 -5.79 3.90 -24.93
N MET A 192 -6.55 3.06 -24.23
CA MET A 192 -7.71 3.44 -23.47
C MET A 192 -7.44 3.29 -21.98
N LEU A 193 -7.68 4.33 -21.21
CA LEU A 193 -7.63 4.31 -19.76
C LEU A 193 -9.04 4.47 -19.21
N SER A 194 -9.49 3.47 -18.45
CA SER A 194 -10.80 3.52 -17.79
C SER A 194 -10.66 3.77 -16.30
N PHE A 195 -11.61 4.53 -15.76
CA PHE A 195 -11.78 4.78 -14.34
C PHE A 195 -13.28 4.86 -14.02
N GLY A 196 -13.76 4.13 -13.00
CA GLY A 196 -15.18 4.12 -12.64
C GLY A 196 -16.12 3.67 -13.75
N GLY A 197 -15.65 2.79 -14.66
CA GLY A 197 -16.43 2.25 -15.77
C GLY A 197 -16.40 3.09 -17.06
N ALA A 198 -15.93 4.34 -17.02
CA ALA A 198 -15.78 5.15 -18.23
C ALA A 198 -14.35 5.10 -18.77
N ALA A 199 -14.20 5.06 -20.09
CA ALA A 199 -12.94 4.98 -20.80
C ALA A 199 -12.61 6.31 -21.50
N LEU A 200 -11.35 6.73 -21.39
CA LEU A 200 -10.79 7.86 -22.12
C LEU A 200 -9.71 7.38 -23.08
N ASP A 201 -9.72 7.88 -24.29
CA ASP A 201 -8.59 7.73 -25.21
C ASP A 201 -7.44 8.63 -24.72
N ILE A 202 -6.32 8.02 -24.39
CA ILE A 202 -5.12 8.72 -23.89
C ILE A 202 -3.95 8.69 -24.90
N ASN A 203 -4.20 8.29 -26.15
CA ASN A 203 -3.18 8.17 -27.18
C ASN A 203 -2.40 9.46 -27.39
N SER A 204 -3.10 10.58 -27.57
CA SER A 204 -2.46 11.89 -27.77
C SER A 204 -1.61 12.27 -26.57
N THR A 205 -2.12 12.02 -25.36
CA THR A 205 -1.40 12.27 -24.10
C THR A 205 -0.12 11.42 -24.05
N MET A 206 -0.21 10.13 -24.34
CA MET A 206 0.95 9.24 -24.30
C MET A 206 2.00 9.57 -25.36
N ARG A 207 1.58 9.90 -26.58
CA ARG A 207 2.50 10.28 -27.67
C ARG A 207 3.25 11.60 -27.40
N ALA A 208 2.69 12.47 -26.57
CA ALA A 208 3.33 13.70 -26.13
C ALA A 208 4.39 13.48 -25.03
N LEU A 209 4.43 12.29 -24.41
CA LEU A 209 5.42 11.99 -23.39
C LEU A 209 6.77 11.60 -24.01
N PRO A 210 7.88 12.03 -23.42
CA PRO A 210 9.20 11.59 -23.87
C PRO A 210 9.39 10.11 -23.59
N THR A 211 9.80 9.34 -24.61
CA THR A 211 10.11 7.92 -24.47
C THR A 211 11.34 7.71 -23.57
N GLY A 212 11.28 6.70 -22.71
CA GLY A 212 12.38 6.35 -21.81
C GLY A 212 12.56 7.26 -20.59
N THR A 213 11.76 8.33 -20.46
CA THR A 213 11.88 9.30 -19.36
C THR A 213 10.72 9.15 -18.37
N PRO A 214 10.98 9.02 -17.04
CA PRO A 214 9.93 9.04 -16.03
C PRO A 214 9.14 10.34 -16.05
N THR A 215 7.83 10.24 -16.12
CA THR A 215 6.90 11.37 -16.19
C THR A 215 5.67 11.13 -15.34
N GLN A 216 4.94 12.21 -15.02
CA GLN A 216 3.67 12.14 -14.31
C GLN A 216 2.55 12.68 -15.21
N THR A 217 1.51 11.88 -15.36
CA THR A 217 0.27 12.30 -16.05
C THR A 217 -0.83 12.47 -15.02
N ARG A 218 -1.55 13.60 -15.10
CA ARG A 218 -2.69 13.91 -14.24
C ARG A 218 -3.94 14.09 -15.09
N ILE A 219 -4.97 13.30 -14.78
CA ILE A 219 -6.26 13.35 -15.47
C ILE A 219 -7.34 13.65 -14.42
N PRO A 220 -7.97 14.82 -14.45
CA PRO A 220 -9.04 15.17 -13.52
C PRO A 220 -10.18 14.15 -13.52
N LEU A 221 -10.70 13.77 -12.36
CA LEU A 221 -11.80 12.81 -12.24
C LEU A 221 -13.06 13.26 -12.97
N ARG A 222 -13.27 14.59 -13.07
CA ARG A 222 -14.36 15.17 -13.87
C ARG A 222 -14.32 14.77 -15.35
N CYS A 223 -13.14 14.41 -15.89
CA CYS A 223 -13.03 13.94 -17.27
C CYS A 223 -13.68 12.57 -17.44
N PHE A 224 -13.45 11.66 -16.48
CA PHE A 224 -14.11 10.36 -16.45
C PHE A 224 -15.60 10.50 -16.13
N ALA A 225 -15.98 11.37 -15.21
CA ALA A 225 -17.38 11.65 -14.91
C ALA A 225 -18.13 12.18 -16.14
N ALA A 226 -17.52 13.09 -16.91
CA ALA A 226 -18.08 13.59 -18.18
C ALA A 226 -18.20 12.49 -19.26
N ALA A 227 -17.39 11.44 -19.18
CA ALA A 227 -17.45 10.26 -20.03
C ALA A 227 -18.39 9.16 -19.48
N GLY A 228 -19.14 9.44 -18.40
CA GLY A 228 -20.14 8.55 -17.83
C GLY A 228 -19.65 7.65 -16.68
N ALA A 229 -18.50 7.96 -16.06
CA ALA A 229 -18.03 7.20 -14.91
C ALA A 229 -19.00 7.30 -13.73
N LYS A 230 -19.26 6.14 -13.09
CA LYS A 230 -19.98 6.05 -11.83
C LYS A 230 -18.95 6.04 -10.69
N LEU A 231 -18.84 7.14 -9.96
CA LEU A 231 -17.84 7.32 -8.91
C LEU A 231 -18.36 7.07 -7.50
N ASP A 232 -19.62 6.73 -7.36
CA ASP A 232 -20.30 6.37 -6.11
C ASP A 232 -20.07 4.89 -5.69
N ALA A 233 -19.62 4.04 -6.64
CA ALA A 233 -19.35 2.62 -6.37
C ALA A 233 -18.25 2.05 -7.29
N VAL A 234 -17.02 2.51 -7.12
CA VAL A 234 -15.89 2.13 -7.98
C VAL A 234 -15.26 0.82 -7.52
N GLY A 235 -15.56 -0.29 -8.16
CA GLY A 235 -14.96 -1.62 -7.90
C GLY A 235 -13.79 -1.96 -8.85
N SER A 236 -13.70 -1.28 -10.00
CA SER A 236 -12.58 -1.37 -10.94
C SER A 236 -12.02 0.02 -11.19
N PRO A 237 -11.12 0.52 -10.32
CA PRO A 237 -10.63 1.88 -10.44
C PRO A 237 -9.74 2.09 -11.67
N ILE A 238 -9.01 1.06 -12.11
CA ILE A 238 -8.10 1.18 -13.25
C ILE A 238 -8.30 0.01 -14.22
N ARG A 239 -8.54 0.34 -15.48
CA ARG A 239 -8.37 -0.56 -16.61
C ARG A 239 -7.52 0.15 -17.66
N MET A 240 -6.40 -0.44 -18.04
CA MET A 240 -5.58 0.06 -19.15
C MET A 240 -5.60 -0.97 -20.27
N GLN A 241 -6.19 -0.58 -21.39
CA GLN A 241 -6.25 -1.37 -22.60
C GLN A 241 -5.37 -0.72 -23.66
N ALA A 242 -4.54 -1.51 -24.31
CA ALA A 242 -3.71 -1.02 -25.40
C ALA A 242 -3.58 -2.03 -26.52
N ALA A 243 -3.26 -1.53 -27.71
CA ALA A 243 -2.83 -2.34 -28.84
C ALA A 243 -1.44 -2.92 -28.58
N LYS A 244 -1.11 -3.99 -29.33
CA LYS A 244 0.20 -4.63 -29.35
C LYS A 244 1.33 -3.61 -29.49
N GLY A 245 2.43 -3.87 -28.81
CA GLY A 245 3.68 -3.11 -28.92
C GLY A 245 3.87 -2.03 -27.87
N LEU A 246 2.85 -1.67 -27.04
CA LEU A 246 3.08 -0.80 -25.92
C LEU A 246 4.00 -1.46 -24.90
N VAL A 247 5.02 -0.73 -24.45
CA VAL A 247 5.82 -1.07 -23.25
C VAL A 247 5.78 0.14 -22.33
N ALA A 248 5.17 -0.04 -21.16
CA ALA A 248 5.02 1.00 -20.16
C ALA A 248 5.48 0.52 -18.77
N THR A 249 6.31 1.30 -18.13
CA THR A 249 6.78 1.06 -16.75
C THR A 249 5.99 1.96 -15.82
N ILE A 250 5.26 1.38 -14.87
CA ILE A 250 4.39 2.07 -13.92
C ILE A 250 4.96 1.93 -12.52
N ARG A 251 5.16 3.06 -11.84
CA ARG A 251 5.61 3.12 -10.44
C ARG A 251 4.44 3.32 -9.51
N ASN A 252 3.65 4.40 -9.72
CA ASN A 252 2.52 4.71 -8.85
C ASN A 252 1.28 5.07 -9.68
N ILE A 253 0.11 4.67 -9.19
CA ILE A 253 -1.20 5.16 -9.64
C ILE A 253 -2.02 5.46 -8.40
N HIS A 254 -2.47 6.70 -8.25
CA HIS A 254 -3.33 7.11 -7.14
C HIS A 254 -4.19 8.31 -7.53
N ILE A 255 -5.16 8.67 -6.69
CA ILE A 255 -5.89 9.92 -6.83
C ILE A 255 -5.39 10.94 -5.81
N GLU A 256 -5.29 12.19 -6.23
CA GLU A 256 -4.86 13.33 -5.42
C GLU A 256 -5.66 14.59 -5.80
N THR A 257 -5.59 15.63 -4.98
CA THR A 257 -6.19 16.94 -5.33
C THR A 257 -5.61 17.48 -6.63
N THR A 258 -6.47 18.01 -7.50
CA THR A 258 -6.07 18.50 -8.82
C THR A 258 -5.12 19.70 -8.69
N LYS A 259 -3.96 19.62 -9.35
CA LYS A 259 -3.03 20.74 -9.47
C LYS A 259 -3.40 21.61 -10.68
N LYS A 260 -3.07 22.90 -10.60
CA LYS A 260 -3.27 23.84 -11.72
C LYS A 260 -2.65 23.29 -13.01
N GLY A 261 -3.35 23.39 -14.12
CA GLY A 261 -2.90 22.96 -15.44
C GLY A 261 -3.31 21.55 -15.84
N ALA A 262 -3.93 20.75 -14.96
CA ALA A 262 -4.47 19.44 -15.34
C ALA A 262 -5.65 19.62 -16.32
N SER A 263 -5.65 18.88 -17.44
CA SER A 263 -6.64 18.93 -18.50
C SER A 263 -7.14 17.56 -18.88
N CYS A 264 -8.31 17.49 -19.51
CA CYS A 264 -8.82 16.23 -20.03
C CYS A 264 -8.03 15.78 -21.27
N PRO A 265 -7.75 14.48 -21.44
CA PRO A 265 -7.18 13.95 -22.68
C PRO A 265 -8.06 14.31 -23.89
N GLY A 266 -7.43 14.57 -25.03
CA GLY A 266 -8.14 14.87 -26.30
C GLY A 266 -8.76 16.25 -26.42
N LYS A 267 -8.72 17.09 -25.38
CA LYS A 267 -9.03 18.52 -25.49
C LYS A 267 -7.73 19.30 -25.67
N THR A 268 -7.38 19.62 -26.90
CA THR A 268 -6.43 20.71 -27.18
C THR A 268 -6.98 21.99 -26.56
N ARG A 269 -6.12 22.76 -25.88
CA ARG A 269 -6.43 24.09 -25.38
C ARG A 269 -6.75 25.04 -26.54
#